data_3c61f597db496f40a454a1e13ef634bf
#
_entry.id   3c61f597db496f40a454a1e13ef634bf
#
_cell.length_a   1.000
_cell.length_b   1.000
_cell.length_c   1.000
_cell.angle_alpha   90.00
_cell.angle_beta   90.00
_cell.angle_gamma   90.00
#
_symmetry.space_group_name_H-M   'P 1'
#
loop_
_entity.id
_entity.type
_entity.pdbx_description
1 polymer ?
#
loop_
_entity_poly.entity_id
_entity_poly.type
_entity_poly.pdbx_seq_one_letter_code
_entity_poly.pdbx_strand_id
1 'polypeptide(L)'
;MGMTLTLPPQVEEAARWVQALLEEAKARGLILEYSLDDFSGEPLPGVGGLAFYPKGTLEETIDPLREAFREFEDALDVGVAVILVSGEREA
;
A
#
# COMPACT_ATOMS: atom_id res chain seq x y z
N MET A 1 -22.16 14.10 17.95
CA MET A 1 -21.72 13.81 17.73
C MET A 1 -21.43 12.85 17.08
N GLY A 2 -21.29 12.62 16.52
CA GLY A 2 -21.03 11.92 15.64
C GLY A 2 -20.13 10.89 15.88
N MET A 3 -20.26 10.14 16.13
CA MET A 3 -19.48 9.25 16.38
C MET A 3 -19.19 8.52 15.33
N THR A 4 -18.75 8.86 14.37
CA THR A 4 -18.53 8.07 13.33
C THR A 4 -17.43 7.22 13.59
N LEU A 5 -17.33 6.19 12.98
CA LEU A 5 -16.33 5.31 13.12
C LEU A 5 -15.23 5.80 12.36
N THR A 6 -14.38 6.55 12.79
CA THR A 6 -13.29 7.01 12.04
C THR A 6 -12.12 6.14 12.27
N LEU A 7 -11.24 6.02 11.32
CA LEU A 7 -10.05 5.25 11.47
C LEU A 7 -9.09 5.96 12.39
N PRO A 8 -8.25 5.23 13.08
CA PRO A 8 -7.24 5.88 13.90
C PRO A 8 -6.38 6.78 13.04
N PRO A 9 -5.88 7.87 13.58
CA PRO A 9 -5.08 8.79 12.78
C PRO A 9 -3.87 8.14 12.14
N GLN A 10 -3.29 7.15 12.79
CA GLN A 10 -2.13 6.48 12.23
C GLN A 10 -2.50 5.72 10.97
N VAL A 11 -3.70 5.16 10.92
CA VAL A 11 -4.12 4.39 9.77
C VAL A 11 -4.37 5.35 8.61
N GLU A 12 -4.98 6.49 8.88
CA GLU A 12 -5.22 7.44 7.82
C GLU A 12 -3.91 7.97 7.28
N GLU A 13 -2.95 8.22 8.16
CA GLU A 13 -1.69 8.71 7.71
C GLU A 13 -0.95 7.65 6.91
N ALA A 14 -1.01 6.41 7.34
CA ALA A 14 -0.38 5.34 6.61
C ALA A 14 -1.00 5.20 5.23
N ALA A 15 -2.31 5.35 5.14
CA ALA A 15 -2.99 5.26 3.85
C ALA A 15 -2.50 6.36 2.92
N ARG A 16 -2.31 7.56 3.44
CA ARG A 16 -1.84 8.64 2.63
C ARG A 16 -0.41 8.42 2.18
N TRP A 17 0.45 7.92 3.07
CA TRP A 17 1.83 7.67 2.73
C TRP A 17 1.92 6.57 1.67
N VAL A 18 1.13 5.50 1.85
CA VAL A 18 1.14 4.39 0.89
C VAL A 18 0.60 4.87 -0.44
N GLN A 19 -0.47 5.64 -0.42
CA GLN A 19 -1.05 6.12 -1.66
C GLN A 19 -0.06 7.03 -2.40
N ALA A 20 0.62 7.91 -1.68
CA ALA A 20 1.58 8.80 -2.32
C ALA A 20 2.72 8.00 -2.94
N LEU A 21 3.18 6.97 -2.25
CA LEU A 21 4.25 6.15 -2.76
C LEU A 21 3.79 5.39 -4.01
N LEU A 22 2.58 4.84 -3.99
CA LEU A 22 2.09 4.08 -5.12
C LEU A 22 1.77 4.99 -6.30
N GLU A 23 1.31 6.20 -6.05
CA GLU A 23 1.07 7.14 -7.13
C GLU A 23 2.38 7.51 -7.80
N GLU A 24 3.43 7.69 -7.01
CA GLU A 24 4.70 8.00 -7.59
C GLU A 24 5.25 6.81 -8.36
N ALA A 25 5.10 5.62 -7.83
CA ALA A 25 5.54 4.43 -8.51
C ALA A 25 4.80 4.25 -9.83
N LYS A 26 3.51 4.57 -9.84
CA LYS A 26 2.73 4.47 -11.04
C LYS A 26 3.20 5.49 -12.06
N ALA A 27 3.47 6.70 -11.62
CA ALA A 27 3.94 7.74 -12.51
C ALA A 27 5.30 7.40 -13.11
N ARG A 28 6.10 6.64 -12.40
CA ARG A 28 7.38 6.25 -12.90
C ARG A 28 7.33 4.98 -13.72
N GLY A 29 6.20 4.35 -13.80
CA GLY A 29 6.08 3.11 -14.53
C GLY A 29 6.52 1.88 -13.77
N LEU A 30 6.74 2.00 -12.46
CA LEU A 30 7.11 0.86 -11.67
C LEU A 30 5.92 -0.05 -11.43
N ILE A 31 4.73 0.50 -11.35
CA ILE A 31 3.54 -0.32 -11.20
C ILE A 31 2.52 0.15 -12.24
N LEU A 32 1.60 -0.73 -12.58
CA LEU A 32 0.58 -0.44 -13.57
C LEU A 32 -0.64 0.16 -12.93
N GLU A 33 -1.06 -0.37 -11.80
CA GLU A 33 -2.17 0.19 -11.07
C GLU A 33 -2.20 -0.40 -9.72
N TYR A 34 -3.03 0.12 -8.85
CA TYR A 34 -3.11 -0.35 -7.49
C TYR A 34 -4.50 -0.11 -6.96
N SER A 35 -4.78 -0.76 -5.83
CA SER A 35 -6.03 -0.56 -5.17
C SER A 35 -5.74 -0.66 -3.69
N LEU A 36 -6.28 0.18 -2.88
CA LEU A 36 -6.05 0.20 -1.45
C LEU A 36 -7.34 -0.03 -0.68
N ASP A 37 -7.22 -0.75 0.44
CA ASP A 37 -8.37 -0.99 1.28
C ASP A 37 -7.90 -0.76 2.68
N ASP A 38 -8.80 -0.50 3.60
CA ASP A 38 -8.41 -0.41 4.99
C ASP A 38 -8.94 -1.62 5.70
N PHE A 39 -8.35 -1.97 6.80
CA PHE A 39 -8.78 -3.10 7.56
C PHE A 39 -9.30 -2.62 8.86
N SER A 40 -10.26 -1.76 8.85
CA SER A 40 -10.75 -1.19 10.06
C SER A 40 -11.42 -2.18 10.97
N GLY A 41 -11.82 -3.29 10.51
CA GLY A 41 -12.48 -4.24 11.36
C GLY A 41 -11.58 -5.29 11.93
N GLU A 42 -10.31 -5.25 11.61
CA GLU A 42 -9.41 -6.25 12.07
C GLU A 42 -8.84 -5.98 13.42
N PRO A 43 -8.31 -6.96 14.09
CA PRO A 43 -7.73 -6.75 15.39
C PRO A 43 -6.63 -5.70 15.36
N LEU A 44 -5.88 -5.66 14.26
CA LEU A 44 -4.86 -4.67 14.15
C LEU A 44 -5.22 -3.73 13.03
N PRO A 45 -5.39 -2.49 13.32
CA PRO A 45 -5.73 -1.55 12.26
C PRO A 45 -4.60 -1.49 11.24
N GLY A 46 -4.92 -1.32 10.02
CA GLY A 46 -3.91 -1.27 9.00
C GLY A 46 -4.43 -0.89 7.64
N VAL A 47 -3.52 -0.82 6.71
CA VAL A 47 -3.84 -0.48 5.34
C VAL A 47 -3.39 -1.66 4.49
N GLY A 48 -4.22 -2.07 3.58
CA GLY A 48 -3.87 -3.16 2.71
C GLY A 48 -4.23 -2.86 1.29
N GLY A 49 -3.88 -3.72 0.40
CA GLY A 49 -4.24 -3.53 -0.99
C GLY A 49 -3.39 -4.36 -1.90
N LEU A 50 -3.51 -4.06 -3.18
CA LEU A 50 -2.78 -4.77 -4.20
C LEU A 50 -2.14 -3.75 -5.11
N ALA A 51 -0.97 -4.04 -5.60
CA ALA A 51 -0.33 -3.21 -6.60
C ALA A 51 0.22 -4.15 -7.65
N PHE A 52 0.03 -3.81 -8.90
CA PHE A 52 0.42 -4.67 -9.99
C PHE A 52 1.61 -4.07 -10.72
N TYR A 53 2.70 -4.82 -10.80
CA TYR A 53 3.88 -4.34 -11.49
C TYR A 53 3.97 -5.03 -12.86
N PRO A 54 4.67 -4.45 -13.80
CA PRO A 54 4.73 -5.03 -15.15
C PRO A 54 5.43 -6.38 -15.14
N LYS A 55 4.98 -7.25 -15.98
CA LYS A 55 5.55 -8.55 -16.08
C LYS A 55 6.97 -8.36 -16.50
N GLY A 56 7.87 -9.09 -15.94
CA GLY A 56 9.28 -8.98 -16.24
C GLY A 56 10.06 -8.03 -15.36
N THR A 57 9.38 -7.36 -14.46
CA THR A 57 10.07 -6.45 -13.55
C THR A 57 10.92 -7.27 -12.60
N LEU A 58 12.15 -6.83 -12.40
CA LEU A 58 13.03 -7.54 -11.50
C LEU A 58 12.66 -7.23 -10.07
N GLU A 59 12.83 -8.20 -9.21
CA GLU A 59 12.48 -8.00 -7.81
C GLU A 59 13.26 -6.88 -7.19
N GLU A 60 14.51 -6.72 -7.54
CA GLU A 60 15.28 -5.64 -6.96
C GLU A 60 14.73 -4.29 -7.35
N THR A 61 13.93 -4.20 -8.39
CA THR A 61 13.32 -2.94 -8.79
C THR A 61 12.17 -2.60 -7.88
N ILE A 62 11.44 -3.60 -7.37
CA ILE A 62 10.30 -3.34 -6.53
C ILE A 62 10.61 -3.52 -5.06
N ASP A 63 11.78 -4.04 -4.70
CA ASP A 63 12.14 -4.18 -3.30
C ASP A 63 12.05 -2.86 -2.54
N PRO A 64 12.46 -1.73 -3.11
CA PRO A 64 12.34 -0.48 -2.36
C PRO A 64 10.92 -0.16 -1.94
N LEU A 65 9.92 -0.62 -2.71
CA LEU A 65 8.55 -0.41 -2.33
C LEU A 65 8.22 -1.23 -1.08
N ARG A 66 8.71 -2.47 -1.04
CA ARG A 66 8.44 -3.31 0.11
C ARG A 66 9.13 -2.76 1.35
N GLU A 67 10.33 -2.24 1.18
CA GLU A 67 11.04 -1.66 2.30
C GLU A 67 10.35 -0.42 2.79
N ALA A 68 9.81 0.37 1.89
CA ALA A 68 9.09 1.58 2.29
C ALA A 68 7.86 1.22 3.10
N PHE A 69 7.14 0.17 2.69
CA PHE A 69 5.96 -0.24 3.43
C PHE A 69 6.35 -0.68 4.84
N ARG A 70 7.48 -1.35 4.98
CA ARG A 70 7.91 -1.81 6.29
C ARG A 70 8.32 -0.61 7.13
N GLU A 71 8.92 0.38 6.54
CA GLU A 71 9.29 1.58 7.27
C GLU A 71 8.06 2.31 7.73
N PHE A 72 7.00 2.31 6.92
CA PHE A 72 5.77 2.96 7.33
C PHE A 72 5.18 2.24 8.53
N GLU A 73 5.25 0.92 8.54
CA GLU A 73 4.73 0.16 9.66
C GLU A 73 5.48 0.53 10.92
N ASP A 74 6.79 0.64 10.85
CA ASP A 74 7.55 0.98 12.02
C ASP A 74 7.30 2.41 12.45
N ALA A 75 7.20 3.31 11.54
CA ALA A 75 7.04 4.71 11.88
C ALA A 75 5.68 5.02 12.46
N LEU A 76 4.65 4.39 11.95
CA LEU A 76 3.30 4.69 12.38
C LEU A 76 2.67 3.62 13.25
N ASP A 77 3.37 2.52 13.47
CA ASP A 77 2.89 1.44 14.29
C ASP A 77 1.54 0.92 13.80
N VAL A 78 1.38 0.73 12.52
CA VAL A 78 0.17 0.17 11.96
C VAL A 78 0.58 -0.85 10.94
N GLY A 79 -0.28 -1.73 10.59
CA GLY A 79 0.01 -2.74 9.58
C GLY A 79 -0.08 -2.17 8.19
N VAL A 80 0.84 -2.51 7.33
CA VAL A 80 0.77 -2.13 5.93
C VAL A 80 0.95 -3.41 5.13
N ALA A 81 -0.15 -3.87 4.57
CA ALA A 81 -0.16 -5.15 3.87
C ALA A 81 -0.51 -4.98 2.41
N VAL A 82 0.34 -4.33 1.67
CA VAL A 82 0.12 -4.15 0.25
C VAL A 82 0.87 -5.26 -0.47
N ILE A 83 0.17 -6.04 -1.25
CA ILE A 83 0.74 -7.16 -1.95
C ILE A 83 1.11 -6.75 -3.35
N LEU A 84 2.35 -7.01 -3.73
CA LEU A 84 2.83 -6.68 -5.05
C LEU A 84 2.68 -7.91 -5.94
N VAL A 85 1.98 -7.76 -7.03
CA VAL A 85 1.64 -8.87 -7.90
C VAL A 85 2.07 -8.56 -9.32
N SER A 86 2.51 -9.57 -10.03
CA SER A 86 2.88 -9.40 -11.42
C SER A 86 1.63 -9.14 -12.25
N GLY A 87 1.64 -8.08 -12.95
CA GLY A 87 0.47 -7.72 -13.70
C GLY A 87 0.34 -8.37 -15.01
N GLU A 88 0.23 -9.64 -15.06
CA GLU A 88 0.07 -10.26 -16.22
C GLU A 88 -1.22 -10.20 -16.68
N ARG A 89 -1.88 -9.34 -17.09
CA ARG A 89 -3.14 -9.29 -17.52
C ARG A 89 -3.25 -9.91 -18.70
N GLU A 90 -3.54 -10.70 -19.03
CA GLU A 90 -3.78 -11.38 -20.10
C GLU A 90 -4.61 -10.82 -20.80
N ALA A 91 -4.64 -10.41 -21.42
CA ALA A 91 -5.55 -9.73 -22.18
C ALA A 91 -6.38 -10.46 -22.90
#